data_6ad46fced64918ae6bca32fd875688a8
#
_entry.id   6ad46fced64918ae6bca32fd875688a8
#
_cell.length_a   1.000
_cell.length_b   1.000
_cell.length_c   1.000
_cell.angle_alpha   90.00
_cell.angle_beta   90.00
_cell.angle_gamma   90.00
#
_symmetry.space_group_name_H-M   'P 1'
#
loop_
_entity.id
_entity.type
_entity.pdbx_description
1 polymer ?
#
loop_
_entity_poly.entity_id
_entity_poly.type
_entity_poly.pdbx_seq_one_letter_code
_entity_poly.pdbx_strand_id
1 'polypeptide(L)'
;MTNLIQEIYIKNFAIIEEVQCTFEKGMTVLTGETGAGKSIIIDAVGLLIGERASLEMIRYGEEKSLIQGVFRIEDPSVVGKLQEFGVEVIEDELMIQRELLQNGKSNCRINGQLATVALLKQIGPYLIDIHGQNEHFLLLNEEKHLGLLDEFAHHQMGDLIAEYDEAYAKVVAAKQELRTLQTAEKEDAQRVDMLKFQLQEIEEANIYVGEEEQLSEEKEYFTHFQKIQTALQTALAALEGEEYSSVDAIGEATREVESLESISTSFKTLSTQMSEAYYQLQDAASAIRHEIENAEFDEERLAFIEERLDVYYQLKRKYGDDAEEILAFQDKARDALNKIENKEALIAETEKALKQSTLEAFAIAEKISSIRREVAKRLEADIVSELHGLYMENAQFAIQFETSDGLLETGIDLVEFYISTNKGEPLKPLSKIVSGGELSRITLAMKSIFTKEQLVGTIIFDEVDTGVSGRVAQAIASKMHYISEYAQVLSITHLPQVASMADTHIHIEKVEEGERTHTILKVMDEADRTEEIARMLSGTTITALTLENAKELLQISNAIKQENDTRAEGERK
;
A
#
# COMPACT_ATOMS: atom_id res chain seq x y z
N MET A 1 -19.69 3.44 18.26
CA MET A 1 -18.31 3.90 18.52
C MET A 1 -18.11 5.08 17.60
N THR A 2 -17.61 6.19 18.10
CA THR A 2 -17.59 7.44 17.31
C THR A 2 -16.16 7.94 17.19
N ASN A 3 -15.77 8.24 15.97
CA ASN A 3 -14.52 8.97 15.72
C ASN A 3 -14.88 10.46 15.70
N LEU A 4 -14.19 11.29 16.43
CA LEU A 4 -14.51 12.72 16.50
C LEU A 4 -13.27 13.58 16.69
N ILE A 5 -13.33 14.83 16.22
CA ILE A 5 -12.35 15.84 16.61
C ILE A 5 -12.70 16.32 18.03
N GLN A 6 -11.74 16.20 18.94
CA GLN A 6 -11.92 16.64 20.34
C GLN A 6 -11.45 18.07 20.54
N GLU A 7 -10.33 18.42 19.92
CA GLU A 7 -9.70 19.70 20.13
C GLU A 7 -9.01 20.20 18.86
N ILE A 8 -9.07 21.51 18.66
CA ILE A 8 -8.24 22.22 17.71
C ILE A 8 -7.48 23.35 18.40
N TYR A 9 -6.18 23.44 18.12
CA TYR A 9 -5.33 24.55 18.51
C TYR A 9 -4.78 25.23 17.27
N ILE A 10 -4.95 26.55 17.19
CA ILE A 10 -4.54 27.35 16.04
C ILE A 10 -3.72 28.52 16.54
N LYS A 11 -2.52 28.74 15.96
CA LYS A 11 -1.65 29.85 16.30
C LYS A 11 -1.07 30.53 15.07
N ASN A 12 -1.14 31.87 15.05
CA ASN A 12 -0.62 32.72 13.99
C ASN A 12 -1.17 32.35 12.59
N PHE A 13 -2.48 32.10 12.48
CA PHE A 13 -3.13 31.68 11.26
C PHE A 13 -4.13 32.73 10.78
N ALA A 14 -3.91 33.28 9.60
CA ALA A 14 -4.68 34.40 9.03
C ALA A 14 -4.88 35.56 10.03
N ILE A 15 -6.11 35.80 10.50
CA ILE A 15 -6.40 36.82 11.52
C ILE A 15 -6.35 36.26 12.97
N ILE A 16 -6.23 34.95 13.12
CA ILE A 16 -6.18 34.28 14.43
C ILE A 16 -4.76 34.37 14.98
N GLU A 17 -4.60 34.97 16.18
CA GLU A 17 -3.35 34.98 16.90
C GLU A 17 -3.15 33.66 17.65
N GLU A 18 -4.08 33.32 18.53
CA GLU A 18 -4.06 32.06 19.27
C GLU A 18 -5.48 31.70 19.68
N VAL A 19 -5.92 30.48 19.33
CA VAL A 19 -7.25 29.94 19.65
C VAL A 19 -7.11 28.48 20.00
N GLN A 20 -7.80 28.07 21.06
CA GLN A 20 -8.00 26.67 21.42
C GLN A 20 -9.50 26.43 21.58
N CYS A 21 -9.99 25.39 20.96
CA CYS A 21 -11.41 25.04 20.98
C CYS A 21 -11.58 23.53 21.18
N THR A 22 -12.44 23.15 22.11
CA THR A 22 -12.85 21.77 22.33
C THR A 22 -14.23 21.53 21.73
N PHE A 23 -14.44 20.36 21.15
CA PHE A 23 -15.68 19.96 20.53
C PHE A 23 -16.23 18.72 21.23
N GLU A 24 -17.53 18.70 21.42
CA GLU A 24 -18.23 17.56 21.99
C GLU A 24 -18.97 16.76 20.90
N LYS A 25 -19.47 15.59 21.24
CA LYS A 25 -20.37 14.82 20.38
C LYS A 25 -21.67 15.60 20.14
N GLY A 26 -22.31 15.37 19.00
CA GLY A 26 -23.53 16.05 18.61
C GLY A 26 -23.26 17.17 17.61
N MET A 27 -24.16 18.16 17.58
CA MET A 27 -24.10 19.29 16.64
C MET A 27 -23.51 20.53 17.31
N THR A 28 -22.30 20.90 16.91
CA THR A 28 -21.67 22.17 17.29
C THR A 28 -21.89 23.21 16.20
N VAL A 29 -22.41 24.36 16.57
CA VAL A 29 -22.62 25.47 15.62
C VAL A 29 -21.74 26.66 15.97
N LEU A 30 -21.10 27.22 14.95
CA LEU A 30 -20.26 28.40 15.02
C LEU A 30 -21.01 29.58 14.41
N THR A 31 -21.28 30.63 15.21
CA THR A 31 -21.86 31.91 14.76
C THR A 31 -20.88 33.05 14.98
N GLY A 32 -21.20 34.22 14.46
CA GLY A 32 -20.39 35.43 14.59
C GLY A 32 -20.46 36.30 13.34
N GLU A 33 -19.84 37.48 13.36
CA GLU A 33 -19.86 38.42 12.24
C GLU A 33 -19.17 37.88 10.99
N THR A 34 -19.58 38.39 9.80
CA THR A 34 -18.94 38.04 8.53
C THR A 34 -17.48 38.51 8.56
N GLY A 35 -16.53 37.60 8.26
CA GLY A 35 -15.10 37.90 8.35
C GLY A 35 -14.50 37.84 9.77
N ALA A 36 -15.24 37.36 10.80
CA ALA A 36 -14.70 37.13 12.15
C ALA A 36 -13.75 35.94 12.26
N GLY A 37 -13.57 35.19 11.21
CA GLY A 37 -12.67 34.02 11.22
C GLY A 37 -13.39 32.68 11.22
N LYS A 38 -14.71 32.64 10.99
CA LYS A 38 -15.49 31.39 10.94
C LYS A 38 -14.92 30.39 9.94
N SER A 39 -14.84 30.75 8.67
CA SER A 39 -14.28 29.87 7.62
C SER A 39 -12.80 29.59 7.81
N ILE A 40 -12.07 30.49 8.48
CA ILE A 40 -10.64 30.29 8.81
C ILE A 40 -10.43 29.07 9.73
N ILE A 41 -11.38 28.75 10.60
CA ILE A 41 -11.31 27.54 11.44
C ILE A 41 -11.46 26.29 10.56
N ILE A 42 -12.36 26.33 9.57
CA ILE A 42 -12.51 25.22 8.61
C ILE A 42 -11.26 25.07 7.74
N ASP A 43 -10.70 26.18 7.24
CA ASP A 43 -9.43 26.15 6.50
C ASP A 43 -8.31 25.53 7.34
N ALA A 44 -8.26 25.84 8.63
CA ALA A 44 -7.29 25.23 9.56
C ALA A 44 -7.53 23.72 9.72
N VAL A 45 -8.79 23.28 9.84
CA VAL A 45 -9.14 21.85 9.88
C VAL A 45 -8.80 21.17 8.56
N GLY A 46 -9.10 21.79 7.42
CA GLY A 46 -8.74 21.28 6.08
C GLY A 46 -7.23 21.05 5.92
N LEU A 47 -6.42 21.93 6.51
CA LEU A 47 -4.98 21.72 6.53
C LEU A 47 -4.56 20.47 7.31
N LEU A 48 -5.26 20.09 8.37
CA LEU A 48 -4.97 18.86 9.14
C LEU A 48 -5.23 17.59 8.33
N ILE A 49 -6.21 17.62 7.43
CA ILE A 49 -6.53 16.49 6.54
C ILE A 49 -5.79 16.53 5.19
N GLY A 50 -4.82 17.44 5.04
CA GLY A 50 -3.92 17.45 3.90
C GLY A 50 -4.27 18.42 2.77
N GLU A 51 -5.16 19.40 3.00
CA GLU A 51 -5.44 20.45 2.02
C GLU A 51 -4.21 21.32 1.71
N ARG A 52 -4.31 22.06 0.61
CA ARG A 52 -3.20 22.87 0.12
C ARG A 52 -3.04 24.13 0.96
N ALA A 53 -1.84 24.32 1.51
CA ALA A 53 -1.48 25.53 2.23
C ALA A 53 -1.06 26.66 1.27
N SER A 54 -1.38 27.91 1.64
CA SER A 54 -0.82 29.13 1.01
C SER A 54 -0.08 29.98 2.02
N LEU A 55 0.86 30.82 1.55
CA LEU A 55 1.60 31.73 2.42
C LEU A 55 0.72 32.79 3.06
N GLU A 56 -0.39 33.14 2.42
CA GLU A 56 -1.39 34.10 2.90
C GLU A 56 -2.10 33.63 4.18
N MET A 57 -2.05 32.31 4.45
CA MET A 57 -2.61 31.71 5.66
C MET A 57 -1.77 31.98 6.91
N ILE A 58 -0.51 32.44 6.76
CA ILE A 58 0.33 32.84 7.90
C ILE A 58 -0.05 34.26 8.30
N ARG A 59 -0.28 34.49 9.62
CA ARG A 59 -0.61 35.81 10.15
C ARG A 59 0.44 36.83 9.77
N TYR A 60 0.00 37.99 9.30
CA TYR A 60 0.90 39.06 8.89
C TYR A 60 1.89 39.47 9.99
N GLY A 61 3.16 39.43 9.66
CA GLY A 61 4.26 39.77 10.58
C GLY A 61 4.81 38.56 11.37
N GLU A 62 4.23 37.37 11.20
CA GLU A 62 4.68 36.16 11.88
C GLU A 62 5.52 35.27 10.94
N GLU A 63 6.51 34.57 11.49
CA GLU A 63 7.42 33.70 10.71
C GLU A 63 6.79 32.34 10.40
N LYS A 64 5.84 31.90 11.22
CA LYS A 64 5.19 30.61 11.11
C LYS A 64 3.78 30.60 11.67
N SER A 65 2.98 29.67 11.16
CA SER A 65 1.68 29.30 11.70
C SER A 65 1.71 27.84 12.16
N LEU A 66 0.95 27.54 13.22
CA LEU A 66 0.81 26.21 13.79
C LEU A 66 -0.67 25.86 13.94
N ILE A 67 -1.05 24.71 13.41
CA ILE A 67 -2.36 24.10 13.59
C ILE A 67 -2.15 22.71 14.18
N GLN A 68 -2.92 22.36 15.20
CA GLN A 68 -2.92 21.06 15.84
C GLN A 68 -4.35 20.61 16.07
N GLY A 69 -4.65 19.35 15.74
CA GLY A 69 -5.94 18.71 16.03
C GLY A 69 -5.72 17.43 16.82
N VAL A 70 -6.60 17.18 17.77
CA VAL A 70 -6.67 15.93 18.53
C VAL A 70 -7.97 15.23 18.15
N PHE A 71 -7.86 14.00 17.66
CA PHE A 71 -8.96 13.15 17.24
C PHE A 71 -9.08 11.97 18.19
N ARG A 72 -10.29 11.64 18.58
CA ARG A 72 -10.61 10.41 19.28
C ARG A 72 -11.09 9.37 18.29
N ILE A 73 -10.47 8.21 18.28
CA ILE A 73 -10.72 7.14 17.30
C ILE A 73 -11.12 5.88 18.07
N GLU A 74 -12.42 5.64 18.20
CA GLU A 74 -12.97 4.50 18.93
C GLU A 74 -13.39 3.34 18.02
N ASP A 75 -13.49 3.56 16.71
CA ASP A 75 -13.92 2.54 15.75
C ASP A 75 -12.75 1.65 15.31
N PRO A 76 -12.80 0.34 15.62
CA PRO A 76 -11.71 -0.59 15.26
C PRO A 76 -11.44 -0.68 13.76
N SER A 77 -12.46 -0.45 12.91
CA SER A 77 -12.31 -0.48 11.47
C SER A 77 -11.49 0.70 10.96
N VAL A 78 -11.71 1.89 11.54
CA VAL A 78 -10.88 3.08 11.25
C VAL A 78 -9.47 2.91 11.79
N VAL A 79 -9.31 2.37 13.00
CA VAL A 79 -7.98 2.03 13.55
C VAL A 79 -7.23 1.09 12.61
N GLY A 80 -7.89 0.03 12.12
CA GLY A 80 -7.31 -0.90 11.15
C GLY A 80 -6.87 -0.21 9.85
N LYS A 81 -7.72 0.67 9.30
CA LYS A 81 -7.37 1.46 8.12
C LYS A 81 -6.18 2.38 8.33
N LEU A 82 -6.12 3.08 9.46
CA LEU A 82 -4.99 3.94 9.80
C LEU A 82 -3.69 3.14 9.93
N GLN A 83 -3.76 1.93 10.50
CA GLN A 83 -2.60 1.02 10.60
C GLN A 83 -2.10 0.54 9.24
N GLU A 84 -2.96 0.30 8.26
CA GLU A 84 -2.57 -0.02 6.88
C GLU A 84 -1.68 1.09 6.26
N PHE A 85 -1.91 2.35 6.66
CA PHE A 85 -1.09 3.50 6.25
C PHE A 85 0.13 3.74 7.17
N GLY A 86 0.37 2.86 8.14
CA GLY A 86 1.48 3.00 9.09
C GLY A 86 1.24 4.05 10.18
N VAL A 87 -0.03 4.42 10.43
CA VAL A 87 -0.41 5.38 11.47
C VAL A 87 -0.94 4.62 12.68
N GLU A 88 -0.29 4.81 13.83
CA GLU A 88 -0.67 4.18 15.09
C GLU A 88 -1.57 5.13 15.90
N VAL A 89 -2.69 4.61 16.40
CA VAL A 89 -3.58 5.31 17.35
C VAL A 89 -3.12 4.96 18.76
N ILE A 90 -2.90 5.97 19.60
CA ILE A 90 -2.37 5.80 20.97
C ILE A 90 -3.45 6.16 21.98
N GLU A 91 -3.87 5.21 22.81
CA GLU A 91 -4.92 5.42 23.84
C GLU A 91 -6.22 6.03 23.26
N ASP A 92 -6.64 5.53 22.08
CA ASP A 92 -7.78 6.03 21.30
C ASP A 92 -7.62 7.47 20.78
N GLU A 93 -6.43 8.06 20.86
CA GLU A 93 -6.15 9.41 20.39
C GLU A 93 -5.19 9.41 19.17
N LEU A 94 -5.45 10.36 18.27
CA LEU A 94 -4.61 10.68 17.14
C LEU A 94 -4.37 12.18 17.11
N MET A 95 -3.12 12.60 17.31
CA MET A 95 -2.72 14.00 17.21
C MET A 95 -2.13 14.30 15.85
N ILE A 96 -2.71 15.25 15.13
CA ILE A 96 -2.18 15.77 13.85
C ILE A 96 -1.75 17.22 14.03
N GLN A 97 -0.55 17.52 13.58
CA GLN A 97 0.03 18.86 13.67
C GLN A 97 0.53 19.30 12.29
N ARG A 98 0.24 20.54 11.94
CA ARG A 98 0.76 21.17 10.73
C ARG A 98 1.36 22.54 11.01
N GLU A 99 2.60 22.73 10.59
CA GLU A 99 3.33 23.98 10.72
C GLU A 99 3.61 24.55 9.32
N LEU A 100 3.22 25.80 9.10
CA LEU A 100 3.48 26.53 7.87
C LEU A 100 4.59 27.54 8.14
N LEU A 101 5.57 27.62 7.25
CA LEU A 101 6.71 28.53 7.35
C LEU A 101 6.70 29.55 6.21
N GLN A 102 7.14 30.77 6.45
CA GLN A 102 7.23 31.83 5.43
C GLN A 102 8.07 31.47 4.20
N ASN A 103 8.99 30.51 4.32
CA ASN A 103 9.80 30.02 3.20
C ASN A 103 9.03 29.05 2.26
N GLY A 104 7.72 28.88 2.46
CA GLY A 104 6.85 27.99 1.68
C GLY A 104 6.90 26.53 2.08
N LYS A 105 7.71 26.15 3.08
CA LYS A 105 7.74 24.80 3.61
C LYS A 105 6.57 24.55 4.57
N SER A 106 6.02 23.35 4.52
CA SER A 106 5.00 22.88 5.45
C SER A 106 5.49 21.58 6.10
N ASN A 107 5.54 21.56 7.43
CA ASN A 107 5.88 20.39 8.20
C ASN A 107 4.61 19.77 8.75
N CYS A 108 4.46 18.47 8.58
CA CYS A 108 3.35 17.69 9.12
C CYS A 108 3.88 16.70 10.17
N ARG A 109 3.13 16.49 11.24
CA ARG A 109 3.42 15.46 12.25
C ARG A 109 2.14 14.73 12.62
N ILE A 110 2.28 13.43 12.84
CA ILE A 110 1.24 12.57 13.42
C ILE A 110 1.84 11.94 14.67
N ASN A 111 1.20 12.11 15.83
CA ASN A 111 1.71 11.67 17.13
C ASN A 111 3.18 12.07 17.38
N GLY A 112 3.54 13.29 16.96
CA GLY A 112 4.90 13.83 17.07
C GLY A 112 5.89 13.36 16.00
N GLN A 113 5.60 12.33 15.22
CA GLN A 113 6.43 11.82 14.15
C GLN A 113 6.21 12.60 12.85
N LEU A 114 7.28 12.78 12.05
CA LEU A 114 7.19 13.47 10.77
C LEU A 114 6.30 12.68 9.79
N ALA A 115 5.38 13.37 9.14
CA ALA A 115 4.47 12.84 8.16
C ALA A 115 4.52 13.65 6.86
N THR A 116 3.95 13.11 5.79
CA THR A 116 3.81 13.81 4.51
C THR A 116 2.38 14.33 4.32
N VAL A 117 2.22 15.38 3.52
CA VAL A 117 0.88 15.88 3.12
C VAL A 117 0.10 14.80 2.35
N ALA A 118 0.80 13.94 1.59
CA ALA A 118 0.19 12.83 0.89
C ALA A 118 -0.44 11.82 1.86
N LEU A 119 0.25 11.51 2.96
CA LEU A 119 -0.30 10.65 4.02
C LEU A 119 -1.53 11.28 4.67
N LEU A 120 -1.49 12.59 4.99
CA LEU A 120 -2.66 13.30 5.53
C LEU A 120 -3.86 13.23 4.58
N LYS A 121 -3.65 13.34 3.25
CA LYS A 121 -4.72 13.19 2.25
C LYS A 121 -5.30 11.78 2.19
N GLN A 122 -4.49 10.76 2.47
CA GLN A 122 -4.95 9.37 2.49
C GLN A 122 -5.78 9.06 3.73
N ILE A 123 -5.37 9.54 4.89
CA ILE A 123 -6.07 9.28 6.16
C ILE A 123 -7.22 10.26 6.44
N GLY A 124 -7.16 11.47 5.88
CA GLY A 124 -8.13 12.56 6.12
C GLY A 124 -9.59 12.15 5.95
N PRO A 125 -9.97 11.44 4.87
CA PRO A 125 -11.34 10.99 4.63
C PRO A 125 -11.92 10.06 5.70
N TYR A 126 -11.09 9.40 6.50
CA TYR A 126 -11.53 8.58 7.64
C TYR A 126 -11.74 9.39 8.93
N LEU A 127 -11.26 10.63 8.97
CA LEU A 127 -11.29 11.50 10.14
C LEU A 127 -12.38 12.56 10.01
N ILE A 128 -12.36 13.31 8.94
CA ILE A 128 -13.24 14.46 8.72
C ILE A 128 -13.71 14.49 7.26
N ASP A 129 -14.98 14.84 7.09
CA ASP A 129 -15.61 15.14 5.83
C ASP A 129 -16.07 16.62 5.85
N ILE A 130 -15.47 17.47 5.00
CA ILE A 130 -15.77 18.91 4.96
C ILE A 130 -16.69 19.19 3.77
N HIS A 131 -17.80 19.86 4.01
CA HIS A 131 -18.76 20.30 2.99
C HIS A 131 -18.81 21.82 2.95
N GLY A 132 -18.07 22.41 2.00
CA GLY A 132 -18.03 23.86 1.75
C GLY A 132 -18.26 24.20 0.27
N GLN A 133 -18.13 25.48 -0.06
CA GLN A 133 -18.36 25.99 -1.43
C GLN A 133 -17.51 25.35 -2.52
N ASN A 134 -16.38 24.71 -2.16
CA ASN A 134 -15.42 24.14 -3.10
C ASN A 134 -15.46 22.60 -3.19
N GLU A 135 -16.23 21.88 -2.35
CA GLU A 135 -16.13 20.42 -2.23
C GLU A 135 -17.34 19.60 -2.70
N HIS A 136 -18.26 20.20 -3.43
CA HIS A 136 -19.32 19.45 -4.12
C HIS A 136 -18.78 18.43 -5.14
N PHE A 137 -17.44 18.33 -5.29
CA PHE A 137 -16.78 17.55 -6.33
C PHE A 137 -16.96 16.04 -6.19
N LEU A 138 -17.09 15.47 -5.00
CA LEU A 138 -17.23 14.01 -4.86
C LEU A 138 -18.56 13.50 -5.43
N LEU A 139 -19.66 14.19 -5.13
CA LEU A 139 -20.98 13.85 -5.66
C LEU A 139 -21.15 14.22 -7.14
N LEU A 140 -20.41 15.24 -7.61
CA LEU A 140 -20.39 15.63 -9.01
C LEU A 140 -19.43 14.79 -9.85
N ASN A 141 -18.56 14.00 -9.22
CA ASN A 141 -17.63 13.14 -9.94
C ASN A 141 -18.28 11.79 -10.28
N GLU A 142 -18.60 11.62 -11.56
CA GLU A 142 -19.22 10.41 -12.12
C GLU A 142 -18.45 9.13 -11.77
N GLU A 143 -17.11 9.20 -11.71
CA GLU A 143 -16.26 8.06 -11.36
C GLU A 143 -16.47 7.55 -9.90
N LYS A 144 -17.06 8.37 -9.03
CA LYS A 144 -17.32 8.02 -7.63
C LYS A 144 -18.72 7.44 -7.39
N HIS A 145 -19.63 7.59 -8.35
CA HIS A 145 -21.03 7.17 -8.17
C HIS A 145 -21.17 5.67 -7.91
N LEU A 146 -20.39 4.84 -8.60
CA LEU A 146 -20.38 3.40 -8.35
C LEU A 146 -19.90 3.07 -6.92
N GLY A 147 -18.83 3.73 -6.46
CA GLY A 147 -18.31 3.52 -5.11
C GLY A 147 -19.33 3.92 -4.02
N LEU A 148 -20.07 5.02 -4.22
CA LEU A 148 -21.14 5.43 -3.30
C LEU A 148 -22.29 4.41 -3.26
N LEU A 149 -22.65 3.85 -4.41
CA LEU A 149 -23.67 2.79 -4.47
C LEU A 149 -23.19 1.52 -3.77
N ASP A 150 -21.92 1.12 -3.98
CA ASP A 150 -21.33 -0.06 -3.36
C ASP A 150 -21.21 0.10 -1.83
N GLU A 151 -20.89 1.31 -1.36
CA GLU A 151 -20.87 1.63 0.07
C GLU A 151 -22.25 1.42 0.71
N PHE A 152 -23.31 1.91 0.07
CA PHE A 152 -24.69 1.72 0.51
C PHE A 152 -25.14 0.24 0.40
N ALA A 153 -24.56 -0.53 -0.52
CA ALA A 153 -24.83 -1.95 -0.73
C ALA A 153 -23.96 -2.89 0.13
N HIS A 154 -23.01 -2.36 0.90
CA HIS A 154 -21.93 -3.13 1.54
C HIS A 154 -22.44 -4.37 2.30
N HIS A 155 -23.45 -4.23 3.13
CA HIS A 155 -24.04 -5.35 3.89
C HIS A 155 -24.67 -6.44 3.02
N GLN A 156 -25.06 -6.15 1.78
CA GLN A 156 -25.73 -7.10 0.88
C GLN A 156 -24.76 -7.77 -0.09
N MET A 157 -23.64 -7.12 -0.38
CA MET A 157 -22.59 -7.68 -1.22
C MET A 157 -21.77 -8.75 -0.50
N GLY A 158 -21.63 -8.64 0.85
CA GLY A 158 -20.88 -9.59 1.64
C GLY A 158 -19.48 -9.86 1.06
N ASP A 159 -19.14 -11.15 0.89
CA ASP A 159 -17.83 -11.56 0.36
C ASP A 159 -17.74 -11.51 -1.18
N LEU A 160 -18.85 -11.16 -1.89
CA LEU A 160 -18.87 -11.22 -3.37
C LEU A 160 -17.86 -10.27 -4.03
N ILE A 161 -17.56 -9.12 -3.41
CA ILE A 161 -16.54 -8.19 -3.93
C ILE A 161 -15.17 -8.86 -3.86
N ALA A 162 -14.82 -9.46 -2.71
CA ALA A 162 -13.54 -10.16 -2.54
C ALA A 162 -13.44 -11.39 -3.48
N GLU A 163 -14.53 -12.13 -3.67
CA GLU A 163 -14.60 -13.23 -4.66
C GLU A 163 -14.37 -12.72 -6.09
N TYR A 164 -14.93 -11.55 -6.42
CA TYR A 164 -14.74 -10.93 -7.73
C TYR A 164 -13.30 -10.46 -7.92
N ASP A 165 -12.71 -9.80 -6.93
CA ASP A 165 -11.31 -9.32 -6.98
C ASP A 165 -10.34 -10.47 -7.25
N GLU A 166 -10.56 -11.62 -6.57
CA GLU A 166 -9.74 -12.83 -6.79
C GLU A 166 -9.94 -13.40 -8.21
N ALA A 167 -11.20 -13.46 -8.68
CA ALA A 167 -11.52 -13.95 -10.02
C ALA A 167 -10.97 -13.01 -11.10
N TYR A 168 -11.09 -11.70 -10.92
CA TYR A 168 -10.58 -10.69 -11.84
C TYR A 168 -9.05 -10.69 -11.91
N ALA A 169 -8.37 -10.85 -10.76
CA ALA A 169 -6.92 -10.99 -10.73
C ALA A 169 -6.44 -12.18 -11.60
N LYS A 170 -7.16 -13.31 -11.58
CA LYS A 170 -6.87 -14.48 -12.46
C LYS A 170 -7.04 -14.13 -13.94
N VAL A 171 -8.06 -13.34 -14.29
CA VAL A 171 -8.28 -12.88 -15.67
C VAL A 171 -7.14 -11.96 -16.12
N VAL A 172 -6.73 -11.00 -15.28
CA VAL A 172 -5.64 -10.08 -15.58
C VAL A 172 -4.32 -10.83 -15.75
N ALA A 173 -4.02 -11.78 -14.86
CA ALA A 173 -2.81 -12.60 -14.93
C ALA A 173 -2.78 -13.43 -16.21
N ALA A 174 -3.88 -14.14 -16.56
CA ALA A 174 -3.97 -14.94 -17.78
C ALA A 174 -3.87 -14.06 -19.05
N LYS A 175 -4.46 -12.87 -19.05
CA LYS A 175 -4.31 -11.90 -20.15
C LYS A 175 -2.86 -11.45 -20.35
N GLN A 176 -2.18 -11.17 -19.25
CA GLN A 176 -0.78 -10.72 -19.29
C GLN A 176 0.15 -11.85 -19.75
N GLU A 177 -0.08 -13.07 -19.27
CA GLU A 177 0.65 -14.25 -19.71
C GLU A 177 0.45 -14.51 -21.22
N LEU A 178 -0.79 -14.50 -21.69
CA LEU A 178 -1.11 -14.66 -23.11
C LEU A 178 -0.42 -13.60 -23.98
N ARG A 179 -0.46 -12.34 -23.55
CA ARG A 179 0.22 -11.24 -24.26
C ARG A 179 1.73 -11.45 -24.32
N THR A 180 2.34 -11.93 -23.25
CA THR A 180 3.77 -12.22 -23.19
C THR A 180 4.12 -13.35 -24.15
N LEU A 181 3.32 -14.42 -24.19
CA LEU A 181 3.49 -15.53 -25.10
C LEU A 181 3.33 -15.14 -26.59
N GLN A 182 2.42 -14.24 -26.90
CA GLN A 182 2.15 -13.78 -28.28
C GLN A 182 3.15 -12.74 -28.81
N THR A 183 3.76 -11.93 -27.94
CA THR A 183 4.63 -10.81 -28.38
C THR A 183 6.00 -11.28 -28.88
N ALA A 184 6.42 -12.49 -28.55
CA ALA A 184 7.78 -13.01 -28.75
C ALA A 184 7.99 -13.83 -30.05
N GLU A 185 7.08 -13.80 -31.02
CA GLU A 185 7.12 -14.73 -32.17
C GLU A 185 8.36 -14.60 -33.07
N LYS A 186 8.87 -13.40 -33.26
CA LYS A 186 10.02 -13.14 -34.16
C LYS A 186 11.38 -13.31 -33.48
N GLU A 187 11.44 -13.04 -32.17
CA GLU A 187 12.64 -13.23 -31.34
C GLU A 187 12.81 -14.71 -30.95
N ASP A 188 11.69 -15.45 -30.82
CA ASP A 188 11.70 -16.85 -30.44
C ASP A 188 12.32 -17.76 -31.49
N ALA A 189 12.09 -17.52 -32.80
CA ALA A 189 12.67 -18.34 -33.85
C ALA A 189 14.21 -18.31 -33.85
N GLN A 190 14.81 -17.12 -33.71
CA GLN A 190 16.28 -16.99 -33.60
C GLN A 190 16.81 -17.58 -32.31
N ARG A 191 16.05 -17.45 -31.22
CA ARG A 191 16.41 -17.99 -29.91
C ARG A 191 16.35 -19.52 -29.87
N VAL A 192 15.37 -20.12 -30.56
CA VAL A 192 15.27 -21.58 -30.74
C VAL A 192 16.50 -22.14 -31.45
N ASP A 193 16.90 -21.53 -32.57
CA ASP A 193 18.09 -21.97 -33.32
C ASP A 193 19.36 -21.86 -32.45
N MET A 194 19.48 -20.77 -31.69
CA MET A 194 20.62 -20.56 -30.79
C MET A 194 20.62 -21.59 -29.64
N LEU A 195 19.48 -21.81 -28.98
CA LEU A 195 19.37 -22.79 -27.92
C LEU A 195 19.62 -24.22 -28.39
N LYS A 196 19.12 -24.60 -29.56
CA LYS A 196 19.40 -25.91 -30.19
C LYS A 196 20.89 -26.11 -30.47
N PHE A 197 21.54 -25.08 -31.02
CA PHE A 197 22.98 -25.12 -31.24
C PHE A 197 23.76 -25.27 -29.93
N GLN A 198 23.42 -24.49 -28.89
CA GLN A 198 24.10 -24.53 -27.60
C GLN A 198 23.90 -25.88 -26.89
N LEU A 199 22.70 -26.43 -26.93
CA LEU A 199 22.39 -27.74 -26.38
C LEU A 199 23.14 -28.85 -27.11
N GLN A 200 23.16 -28.80 -28.42
CA GLN A 200 23.89 -29.77 -29.26
C GLN A 200 25.38 -29.72 -28.98
N GLU A 201 25.98 -28.54 -28.87
CA GLU A 201 27.42 -28.38 -28.57
C GLU A 201 27.79 -28.98 -27.21
N ILE A 202 26.95 -28.77 -26.19
CA ILE A 202 27.20 -29.33 -24.85
C ILE A 202 26.93 -30.83 -24.81
N GLU A 203 25.89 -31.33 -25.49
CA GLU A 203 25.55 -32.75 -25.59
C GLU A 203 26.61 -33.55 -26.33
N GLU A 204 27.09 -33.05 -27.48
CA GLU A 204 28.16 -33.68 -28.26
C GLU A 204 29.49 -33.74 -27.48
N ALA A 205 29.74 -32.73 -26.65
CA ALA A 205 30.90 -32.69 -25.78
C ALA A 205 30.87 -33.74 -24.67
N ASN A 206 29.69 -34.20 -24.25
CA ASN A 206 29.48 -35.27 -23.27
C ASN A 206 30.37 -35.11 -22.01
N ILE A 207 30.34 -33.95 -21.41
CA ILE A 207 31.11 -33.59 -20.21
C ILE A 207 30.45 -34.11 -18.94
N TYR A 208 31.24 -34.34 -17.92
CA TYR A 208 30.74 -34.67 -16.56
C TYR A 208 31.59 -34.01 -15.47
N VAL A 209 30.99 -33.86 -14.30
CA VAL A 209 31.62 -33.23 -13.14
C VAL A 209 32.82 -34.07 -12.67
N GLY A 210 33.95 -33.40 -12.47
CA GLY A 210 35.18 -34.04 -12.00
C GLY A 210 36.09 -34.59 -13.12
N GLU A 211 35.65 -34.62 -14.40
CA GLU A 211 36.50 -35.08 -15.52
C GLU A 211 37.68 -34.14 -15.74
N GLU A 212 37.43 -32.81 -15.73
CA GLU A 212 38.46 -31.79 -15.97
C GLU A 212 39.61 -31.89 -14.92
N GLU A 213 39.26 -32.07 -13.66
CA GLU A 213 40.24 -32.25 -12.58
C GLU A 213 41.08 -33.50 -12.79
N GLN A 214 40.44 -34.62 -13.09
CA GLN A 214 41.12 -35.89 -13.35
C GLN A 214 42.07 -35.77 -14.55
N LEU A 215 41.59 -35.19 -15.65
CA LEU A 215 42.40 -34.98 -16.85
C LEU A 215 43.56 -34.00 -16.61
N SER A 216 43.35 -32.98 -15.81
CA SER A 216 44.38 -32.01 -15.44
C SER A 216 45.47 -32.64 -14.60
N GLU A 217 45.10 -33.47 -13.64
CA GLU A 217 46.09 -34.26 -12.84
C GLU A 217 46.85 -35.22 -13.72
N GLU A 218 46.19 -35.95 -14.62
CA GLU A 218 46.80 -36.87 -15.57
C GLU A 218 47.74 -36.14 -16.54
N LYS A 219 47.34 -34.96 -17.05
CA LYS A 219 48.19 -34.09 -17.91
C LYS A 219 49.44 -33.63 -17.15
N GLU A 220 49.33 -33.23 -15.89
CA GLU A 220 50.45 -32.79 -15.07
C GLU A 220 51.46 -33.96 -14.90
N TYR A 221 50.94 -35.17 -14.63
CA TYR A 221 51.76 -36.38 -14.58
C TYR A 221 52.52 -36.63 -15.88
N PHE A 222 51.89 -36.65 -17.04
CA PHE A 222 52.55 -36.87 -18.32
C PHE A 222 53.52 -35.75 -18.67
N THR A 223 53.18 -34.51 -18.39
CA THR A 223 54.05 -33.35 -18.66
C THR A 223 55.34 -33.42 -17.85
N HIS A 224 55.29 -33.96 -16.65
CA HIS A 224 56.47 -34.13 -15.80
C HIS A 224 57.06 -35.52 -15.82
N PHE A 225 56.55 -36.41 -16.67
CA PHE A 225 56.97 -37.83 -16.75
C PHE A 225 58.47 -38.01 -16.79
N GLN A 226 59.14 -37.32 -17.74
CA GLN A 226 60.58 -37.42 -17.88
C GLN A 226 61.36 -36.98 -16.62
N LYS A 227 60.88 -35.95 -15.94
CA LYS A 227 61.44 -35.46 -14.70
C LYS A 227 61.20 -36.45 -13.55
N ILE A 228 60.00 -37.01 -13.49
CA ILE A 228 59.63 -38.04 -12.46
C ILE A 228 60.49 -39.27 -12.69
N GLN A 229 60.57 -39.80 -13.91
CA GLN A 229 61.38 -40.96 -14.27
C GLN A 229 62.86 -40.77 -13.93
N THR A 230 63.42 -39.59 -14.33
CA THR A 230 64.82 -39.29 -14.01
C THR A 230 65.05 -39.21 -12.52
N ALA A 231 64.17 -38.63 -11.74
CA ALA A 231 64.29 -38.54 -10.30
C ALA A 231 64.17 -39.90 -9.63
N LEU A 232 63.21 -40.73 -10.04
CA LEU A 232 63.03 -42.08 -9.53
C LEU A 232 64.20 -42.97 -9.88
N GLN A 233 64.71 -42.92 -11.13
CA GLN A 233 65.94 -43.68 -11.52
C GLN A 233 67.15 -43.23 -10.72
N THR A 234 67.31 -41.91 -10.52
CA THR A 234 68.42 -41.39 -9.70
C THR A 234 68.32 -41.87 -8.26
N ALA A 235 67.12 -41.85 -7.67
CA ALA A 235 66.89 -42.35 -6.30
C ALA A 235 67.12 -43.84 -6.19
N LEU A 236 66.66 -44.65 -7.18
CA LEU A 236 66.91 -46.09 -7.20
C LEU A 236 68.37 -46.38 -7.34
N ALA A 237 69.11 -45.69 -8.23
CA ALA A 237 70.59 -45.85 -8.38
C ALA A 237 71.34 -45.48 -7.12
N ALA A 238 70.88 -44.55 -6.29
CA ALA A 238 71.45 -44.21 -5.02
C ALA A 238 71.18 -45.28 -3.95
N LEU A 239 70.05 -46.00 -4.02
CA LEU A 239 69.65 -47.04 -3.12
C LEU A 239 70.28 -48.42 -3.46
N GLU A 240 70.30 -48.80 -4.76
CA GLU A 240 70.62 -50.13 -5.27
C GLU A 240 71.61 -50.11 -6.48
N GLY A 241 72.38 -49.04 -6.72
CA GLY A 241 73.24 -48.92 -7.89
C GLY A 241 74.40 -49.92 -7.86
N GLU A 242 74.86 -50.34 -9.07
CA GLU A 242 75.93 -51.34 -9.19
C GLU A 242 77.29 -50.94 -8.56
N GLU A 243 77.64 -49.64 -8.60
CA GLU A 243 78.87 -49.11 -8.04
C GLU A 243 78.75 -48.74 -6.57
N TYR A 244 77.57 -48.35 -6.12
CA TYR A 244 77.28 -47.94 -4.75
C TYR A 244 75.80 -48.19 -4.44
N SER A 245 75.61 -49.13 -3.45
CA SER A 245 74.25 -49.45 -2.95
C SER A 245 74.16 -49.05 -1.48
N SER A 246 73.26 -48.07 -1.22
CA SER A 246 72.99 -47.64 0.15
C SER A 246 72.31 -48.75 0.97
N VAL A 247 71.47 -49.57 0.33
CA VAL A 247 70.79 -50.71 0.95
C VAL A 247 71.82 -51.76 1.34
N ASP A 248 72.77 -52.10 0.46
CA ASP A 248 73.83 -53.07 0.76
C ASP A 248 74.76 -52.57 1.87
N ALA A 249 75.17 -51.30 1.82
CA ALA A 249 76.01 -50.67 2.83
C ALA A 249 75.37 -50.69 4.23
N ILE A 250 74.07 -50.34 4.30
CA ILE A 250 73.30 -50.42 5.55
C ILE A 250 73.13 -51.89 5.97
N GLY A 251 72.88 -52.81 5.04
CA GLY A 251 72.76 -54.23 5.30
C GLY A 251 74.06 -54.84 5.85
N GLU A 252 75.24 -54.43 5.33
CA GLU A 252 76.55 -54.81 5.85
C GLU A 252 76.78 -54.25 7.25
N ALA A 253 76.50 -52.95 7.45
CA ALA A 253 76.60 -52.32 8.75
C ALA A 253 75.64 -52.97 9.80
N THR A 254 74.44 -53.36 9.38
CA THR A 254 73.46 -54.07 10.23
C THR A 254 74.04 -55.44 10.69
N ARG A 255 74.56 -56.23 9.78
CA ARG A 255 75.18 -57.54 10.09
C ARG A 255 76.33 -57.40 11.06
N GLU A 256 77.20 -56.38 10.91
CA GLU A 256 78.29 -56.13 11.82
C GLU A 256 77.81 -55.83 13.24
N VAL A 257 76.75 -54.94 13.34
CA VAL A 257 76.17 -54.61 14.66
C VAL A 257 75.39 -55.79 15.24
N GLU A 258 74.67 -56.57 14.45
CA GLU A 258 74.00 -57.81 14.88
C GLU A 258 74.94 -58.83 15.50
N SER A 259 76.14 -58.94 14.97
CA SER A 259 77.20 -59.83 15.55
C SER A 259 77.52 -59.46 17.00
N LEU A 260 77.23 -58.24 17.44
CA LEU A 260 77.54 -57.74 18.79
C LEU A 260 76.36 -57.85 19.76
N GLU A 261 75.19 -58.31 19.34
CA GLU A 261 73.96 -58.37 20.18
C GLU A 261 74.14 -59.15 21.47
N SER A 262 74.94 -60.23 21.45
CA SER A 262 75.16 -61.05 22.60
C SER A 262 76.05 -60.41 23.69
N ILE A 263 76.68 -59.26 23.39
CA ILE A 263 77.62 -58.57 24.26
C ILE A 263 76.93 -57.62 25.22
N SER A 264 75.89 -56.86 24.75
CA SER A 264 75.21 -55.88 25.57
C SER A 264 73.81 -55.61 25.05
N THR A 265 72.86 -55.26 25.95
CA THR A 265 71.48 -54.84 25.64
C THR A 265 71.44 -53.57 24.77
N SER A 266 72.45 -52.71 24.93
CA SER A 266 72.61 -51.51 24.11
C SER A 266 72.84 -51.85 22.63
N PHE A 267 73.71 -52.88 22.37
CA PHE A 267 73.97 -53.32 20.98
C PHE A 267 72.78 -54.04 20.39
N LYS A 268 71.95 -54.71 21.17
CA LYS A 268 70.70 -55.30 20.72
C LYS A 268 69.70 -54.24 20.28
N THR A 269 69.58 -53.14 21.03
CA THR A 269 68.74 -52.04 20.67
C THR A 269 69.23 -51.38 19.37
N LEU A 270 70.54 -51.20 19.24
CA LEU A 270 71.12 -50.59 18.04
C LEU A 270 70.93 -51.50 16.82
N SER A 271 71.11 -52.83 16.96
CA SER A 271 70.82 -53.78 15.90
C SER A 271 69.38 -53.74 15.44
N THR A 272 68.43 -53.68 16.38
CA THR A 272 67.03 -53.53 16.02
C THR A 272 66.75 -52.23 15.20
N GLN A 273 67.32 -51.11 15.64
CA GLN A 273 67.16 -49.83 14.90
C GLN A 273 67.81 -49.90 13.50
N MET A 274 68.94 -50.51 13.36
CA MET A 274 69.62 -50.68 12.07
C MET A 274 68.84 -51.62 11.15
N SER A 275 68.32 -52.73 11.68
CA SER A 275 67.46 -53.65 10.92
C SER A 275 66.17 -52.99 10.45
N GLU A 276 65.52 -52.19 11.30
CA GLU A 276 64.35 -51.43 10.91
C GLU A 276 64.66 -50.44 9.78
N ALA A 277 65.73 -49.68 9.85
CA ALA A 277 66.19 -48.77 8.80
C ALA A 277 66.49 -49.49 7.47
N TYR A 278 67.15 -50.65 7.55
CA TYR A 278 67.48 -51.52 6.42
C TYR A 278 66.18 -51.93 5.67
N TYR A 279 65.20 -52.48 6.39
CA TYR A 279 63.96 -52.93 5.80
C TYR A 279 63.14 -51.74 5.22
N GLN A 280 63.16 -50.61 5.90
CA GLN A 280 62.50 -49.40 5.37
C GLN A 280 63.11 -48.92 4.07
N LEU A 281 64.43 -48.95 3.92
CA LEU A 281 65.14 -48.62 2.69
C LEU A 281 64.83 -49.62 1.58
N GLN A 282 64.77 -50.92 1.91
CA GLN A 282 64.41 -51.98 0.98
C GLN A 282 62.99 -51.84 0.46
N ASP A 283 62.07 -51.55 1.37
CA ASP A 283 60.68 -51.28 1.00
C ASP A 283 60.56 -50.06 0.09
N ALA A 284 61.26 -48.96 0.41
CA ALA A 284 61.32 -47.76 -0.40
C ALA A 284 61.91 -48.02 -1.80
N ALA A 285 63.00 -48.76 -1.90
CA ALA A 285 63.62 -49.14 -3.19
C ALA A 285 62.67 -50.02 -4.03
N SER A 286 62.01 -50.98 -3.36
CA SER A 286 60.97 -51.79 -4.06
C SER A 286 59.81 -50.99 -4.57
N ALA A 287 59.29 -50.02 -3.76
CA ALA A 287 58.24 -49.13 -4.17
C ALA A 287 58.66 -48.25 -5.34
N ILE A 288 59.86 -47.66 -5.31
CA ILE A 288 60.44 -46.88 -6.41
C ILE A 288 60.59 -47.72 -7.67
N ARG A 289 61.05 -48.93 -7.57
CA ARG A 289 61.18 -49.84 -8.73
C ARG A 289 59.84 -50.17 -9.30
N HIS A 290 58.87 -50.46 -8.48
CA HIS A 290 57.47 -50.68 -8.92
C HIS A 290 56.89 -49.48 -9.66
N GLU A 291 57.11 -48.25 -9.19
CA GLU A 291 56.70 -47.03 -9.87
C GLU A 291 57.43 -46.87 -11.23
N ILE A 292 58.71 -47.16 -11.34
CA ILE A 292 59.47 -47.10 -12.60
C ILE A 292 58.98 -48.15 -13.57
N GLU A 293 58.73 -49.39 -13.15
CA GLU A 293 58.23 -50.48 -14.01
C GLU A 293 56.86 -50.29 -14.53
N ASN A 294 55.97 -49.59 -13.74
CA ASN A 294 54.60 -49.31 -14.13
C ASN A 294 54.44 -47.95 -14.84
N ALA A 295 55.50 -47.16 -14.86
CA ALA A 295 55.44 -45.84 -15.51
C ALA A 295 55.58 -46.01 -17.05
N GLU A 296 54.44 -45.89 -17.74
CA GLU A 296 54.38 -45.87 -19.21
C GLU A 296 54.07 -44.45 -19.68
N PHE A 297 54.82 -43.95 -20.66
CA PHE A 297 54.50 -42.72 -21.35
C PHE A 297 53.64 -43.04 -22.57
N ASP A 298 52.39 -42.58 -22.51
CA ASP A 298 51.45 -42.76 -23.63
C ASP A 298 51.20 -41.40 -24.32
N GLU A 299 51.84 -41.22 -25.48
CA GLU A 299 51.72 -39.98 -26.27
C GLU A 299 50.31 -39.80 -26.87
N GLU A 300 49.64 -40.89 -27.22
CA GLU A 300 48.28 -40.84 -27.74
C GLU A 300 47.29 -40.43 -26.66
N ARG A 301 47.52 -40.93 -25.43
CA ARG A 301 46.73 -40.57 -24.26
C ARG A 301 46.92 -39.11 -23.88
N LEU A 302 48.15 -38.58 -23.89
CA LEU A 302 48.43 -37.18 -23.64
C LEU A 302 47.74 -36.27 -24.67
N ALA A 303 47.86 -36.63 -25.97
CA ALA A 303 47.18 -35.89 -27.03
C ALA A 303 45.65 -35.89 -26.86
N PHE A 304 45.05 -37.01 -26.48
CA PHE A 304 43.65 -37.11 -26.13
C PHE A 304 43.24 -36.19 -24.94
N ILE A 305 44.06 -36.20 -23.88
CA ILE A 305 43.81 -35.33 -22.72
C ILE A 305 43.84 -33.84 -23.11
N GLU A 306 44.81 -33.46 -23.92
CA GLU A 306 44.93 -32.08 -24.39
C GLU A 306 43.74 -31.66 -25.26
N GLU A 307 43.31 -32.48 -26.20
CA GLU A 307 42.11 -32.25 -27.00
C GLU A 307 40.85 -32.18 -26.10
N ARG A 308 40.74 -33.06 -25.13
CA ARG A 308 39.60 -33.12 -24.20
C ARG A 308 39.53 -31.89 -23.29
N LEU A 309 40.67 -31.45 -22.75
CA LEU A 309 40.76 -30.21 -21.95
C LEU A 309 40.49 -28.96 -22.77
N ASP A 310 40.86 -28.95 -24.08
CA ASP A 310 40.47 -27.82 -24.95
C ASP A 310 38.97 -27.74 -25.16
N VAL A 311 38.26 -28.87 -25.21
CA VAL A 311 36.79 -28.90 -25.25
C VAL A 311 36.21 -28.23 -23.97
N TYR A 312 36.73 -28.59 -22.78
CA TYR A 312 36.32 -27.92 -21.53
C TYR A 312 36.59 -26.43 -21.56
N TYR A 313 37.78 -26.01 -22.00
CA TYR A 313 38.16 -24.62 -22.12
C TYR A 313 37.21 -23.82 -23.05
N GLN A 314 36.84 -24.43 -24.17
CA GLN A 314 35.90 -23.83 -25.12
C GLN A 314 34.51 -23.66 -24.54
N LEU A 315 34.00 -24.69 -23.83
CA LEU A 315 32.68 -24.67 -23.19
C LEU A 315 32.64 -23.70 -22.01
N LYS A 316 33.68 -23.69 -21.18
CA LYS A 316 33.81 -22.77 -20.03
C LYS A 316 33.75 -21.32 -20.48
N ARG A 317 34.41 -20.98 -21.57
CA ARG A 317 34.39 -19.60 -22.08
C ARG A 317 33.01 -19.14 -22.55
N LYS A 318 32.08 -20.05 -22.84
CA LYS A 318 30.75 -19.75 -23.36
C LYS A 318 29.62 -19.91 -22.38
N TYR A 319 29.70 -20.89 -21.45
CA TYR A 319 28.52 -21.40 -20.74
C TYR A 319 28.65 -21.41 -19.22
N GLY A 320 29.84 -21.33 -18.64
CA GLY A 320 30.03 -21.33 -17.18
C GLY A 320 31.47 -21.54 -16.80
N ASP A 321 31.86 -21.36 -15.56
CA ASP A 321 33.25 -21.42 -15.11
C ASP A 321 33.73 -22.87 -14.79
N ASP A 322 32.80 -23.81 -14.64
CA ASP A 322 33.03 -25.21 -14.39
C ASP A 322 31.98 -26.13 -15.07
N ALA A 323 32.20 -27.47 -14.95
CA ALA A 323 31.29 -28.45 -15.52
C ALA A 323 29.87 -28.41 -14.92
N GLU A 324 29.75 -28.10 -13.61
CA GLU A 324 28.44 -27.98 -12.95
C GLU A 324 27.65 -26.82 -13.50
N GLU A 325 28.27 -25.66 -13.68
CA GLU A 325 27.63 -24.48 -14.26
C GLU A 325 27.25 -24.70 -15.73
N ILE A 326 28.10 -25.37 -16.51
CA ILE A 326 27.80 -25.71 -17.92
C ILE A 326 26.58 -26.65 -18.00
N LEU A 327 26.52 -27.69 -17.16
CA LEU A 327 25.37 -28.59 -17.09
C LEU A 327 24.12 -27.91 -16.58
N ALA A 328 24.24 -27.01 -15.58
CA ALA A 328 23.12 -26.19 -15.11
C ALA A 328 22.63 -25.21 -16.20
N PHE A 329 23.53 -24.67 -17.02
CA PHE A 329 23.17 -23.89 -18.19
C PHE A 329 22.44 -24.75 -19.24
N GLN A 330 22.91 -25.97 -19.49
CA GLN A 330 22.24 -26.94 -20.37
C GLN A 330 20.80 -27.20 -19.95
N ASP A 331 20.57 -27.45 -18.66
CA ASP A 331 19.22 -27.66 -18.13
C ASP A 331 18.33 -26.44 -18.31
N LYS A 332 18.83 -25.25 -17.98
CA LYS A 332 18.11 -23.99 -18.20
C LYS A 332 17.82 -23.75 -19.68
N ALA A 333 18.77 -24.04 -20.57
CA ALA A 333 18.59 -23.90 -22.01
C ALA A 333 17.56 -24.92 -22.55
N ARG A 334 17.58 -26.15 -22.04
CA ARG A 334 16.59 -27.18 -22.38
C ARG A 334 15.19 -26.78 -21.90
N ASP A 335 15.07 -26.27 -20.67
CA ASP A 335 13.80 -25.77 -20.14
C ASP A 335 13.27 -24.59 -20.97
N ALA A 336 14.16 -23.66 -21.36
CA ALA A 336 13.80 -22.54 -22.20
C ALA A 336 13.34 -23.00 -23.60
N LEU A 337 14.03 -23.95 -24.20
CA LEU A 337 13.66 -24.54 -25.49
C LEU A 337 12.31 -25.25 -25.41
N ASN A 338 12.11 -26.09 -24.38
CA ASN A 338 10.84 -26.78 -24.15
C ASN A 338 9.67 -25.80 -24.00
N LYS A 339 9.88 -24.68 -23.29
CA LYS A 339 8.86 -23.62 -23.16
C LYS A 339 8.51 -22.99 -24.50
N ILE A 340 9.49 -22.78 -25.36
CA ILE A 340 9.26 -22.18 -26.68
C ILE A 340 8.62 -23.20 -27.65
N GLU A 341 9.10 -24.44 -27.71
CA GLU A 341 8.57 -25.50 -28.61
C GLU A 341 7.13 -25.91 -28.21
N ASN A 342 6.79 -25.85 -26.93
CA ASN A 342 5.43 -26.10 -26.45
C ASN A 342 4.55 -24.83 -26.44
N LYS A 343 5.00 -23.74 -27.03
CA LYS A 343 4.33 -22.43 -26.99
C LYS A 343 2.91 -22.46 -27.53
N GLU A 344 2.68 -23.14 -28.64
CA GLU A 344 1.31 -23.27 -29.21
C GLU A 344 0.36 -24.01 -28.26
N ALA A 345 0.85 -25.07 -27.63
CA ALA A 345 0.07 -25.79 -26.63
C ALA A 345 -0.18 -24.92 -25.39
N LEU A 346 0.83 -24.18 -24.94
CA LEU A 346 0.73 -23.28 -23.80
C LEU A 346 -0.19 -22.08 -24.11
N ILE A 347 -0.12 -21.51 -25.31
CA ILE A 347 -1.06 -20.47 -25.77
C ILE A 347 -2.49 -20.99 -25.71
N ALA A 348 -2.76 -22.18 -26.29
CA ALA A 348 -4.09 -22.76 -26.28
C ALA A 348 -4.60 -23.08 -24.87
N GLU A 349 -3.73 -23.52 -23.97
CA GLU A 349 -4.05 -23.77 -22.57
C GLU A 349 -4.34 -22.44 -21.83
N THR A 350 -3.51 -21.43 -22.03
CA THR A 350 -3.70 -20.09 -21.44
C THR A 350 -4.97 -19.41 -21.96
N GLU A 351 -5.28 -19.55 -23.26
CA GLU A 351 -6.53 -19.06 -23.86
C GLU A 351 -7.76 -19.75 -23.23
N LYS A 352 -7.67 -21.05 -23.00
CA LYS A 352 -8.73 -21.81 -22.34
C LYS A 352 -8.89 -21.38 -20.87
N ALA A 353 -7.76 -21.20 -20.16
CA ALA A 353 -7.76 -20.70 -18.78
C ALA A 353 -8.32 -19.27 -18.70
N LEU A 354 -7.92 -18.39 -19.63
CA LEU A 354 -8.46 -17.04 -19.74
C LEU A 354 -9.97 -17.05 -19.98
N LYS A 355 -10.44 -17.87 -20.89
CA LYS A 355 -11.88 -17.99 -21.16
C LYS A 355 -12.64 -18.49 -19.94
N GLN A 356 -12.11 -19.48 -19.23
CA GLN A 356 -12.73 -20.03 -18.03
C GLN A 356 -12.77 -18.99 -16.91
N SER A 357 -11.65 -18.37 -16.58
CA SER A 357 -11.58 -17.33 -15.54
C SER A 357 -12.45 -16.11 -15.89
N THR A 358 -12.56 -15.75 -17.18
CA THR A 358 -13.46 -14.69 -17.63
C THR A 358 -14.92 -15.04 -17.39
N LEU A 359 -15.34 -16.27 -17.66
CA LEU A 359 -16.71 -16.73 -17.40
C LEU A 359 -17.04 -16.75 -15.90
N GLU A 360 -16.10 -17.19 -15.08
CA GLU A 360 -16.25 -17.20 -13.62
C GLU A 360 -16.38 -15.79 -13.05
N ALA A 361 -15.46 -14.89 -13.44
CA ALA A 361 -15.52 -13.49 -13.02
C ALA A 361 -16.79 -12.80 -13.52
N PHE A 362 -17.23 -13.08 -14.74
CA PHE A 362 -18.47 -12.53 -15.29
C PHE A 362 -19.71 -12.99 -14.52
N ALA A 363 -19.78 -14.26 -14.14
CA ALA A 363 -20.89 -14.79 -13.35
C ALA A 363 -20.98 -14.15 -11.94
N ILE A 364 -19.83 -13.80 -11.33
CA ILE A 364 -19.80 -13.06 -10.06
C ILE A 364 -20.21 -11.61 -10.29
N ALA A 365 -19.68 -10.96 -11.34
CA ALA A 365 -20.03 -9.60 -11.71
C ALA A 365 -21.54 -9.41 -11.99
N GLU A 366 -22.20 -10.39 -12.62
CA GLU A 366 -23.66 -10.37 -12.83
C GLU A 366 -24.44 -10.42 -11.51
N LYS A 367 -23.97 -11.20 -10.53
CA LYS A 367 -24.58 -11.22 -9.19
C LYS A 367 -24.43 -9.87 -8.51
N ILE A 368 -23.23 -9.28 -8.55
CA ILE A 368 -22.98 -7.94 -8.01
C ILE A 368 -23.88 -6.92 -8.71
N SER A 369 -23.95 -6.93 -10.03
CA SER A 369 -24.83 -6.04 -10.82
C SER A 369 -26.30 -6.17 -10.43
N SER A 370 -26.77 -7.40 -10.17
CA SER A 370 -28.14 -7.63 -9.72
C SER A 370 -28.42 -6.98 -8.37
N ILE A 371 -27.49 -7.14 -7.40
CA ILE A 371 -27.60 -6.52 -6.08
C ILE A 371 -27.55 -4.99 -6.21
N ARG A 372 -26.62 -4.45 -6.99
CA ARG A 372 -26.52 -2.99 -7.25
C ARG A 372 -27.82 -2.42 -7.77
N ARG A 373 -28.47 -3.09 -8.73
CA ARG A 373 -29.76 -2.64 -9.32
C ARG A 373 -30.92 -2.72 -8.33
N GLU A 374 -30.92 -3.68 -7.44
CA GLU A 374 -31.93 -3.78 -6.37
C GLU A 374 -31.73 -2.66 -5.34
N VAL A 375 -30.49 -2.49 -4.91
CA VAL A 375 -30.10 -1.47 -3.93
C VAL A 375 -30.31 -0.07 -4.49
N ALA A 376 -29.98 0.16 -5.76
CA ALA A 376 -30.20 1.44 -6.44
C ALA A 376 -31.64 1.92 -6.34
N LYS A 377 -32.62 1.04 -6.53
CA LYS A 377 -34.04 1.39 -6.41
C LYS A 377 -34.45 1.86 -5.02
N ARG A 378 -33.83 1.28 -3.98
CA ARG A 378 -34.05 1.72 -2.59
C ARG A 378 -33.38 3.07 -2.36
N LEU A 379 -32.13 3.19 -2.78
CA LEU A 379 -31.37 4.44 -2.65
C LEU A 379 -32.08 5.60 -3.40
N GLU A 380 -32.61 5.37 -4.60
CA GLU A 380 -33.42 6.34 -5.33
C GLU A 380 -34.63 6.82 -4.52
N ALA A 381 -35.39 5.88 -3.94
CA ALA A 381 -36.57 6.20 -3.13
C ALA A 381 -36.18 6.97 -1.84
N ASP A 382 -35.12 6.56 -1.17
CA ASP A 382 -34.64 7.20 0.04
C ASP A 382 -34.14 8.63 -0.25
N ILE A 383 -33.36 8.83 -1.32
CA ILE A 383 -32.90 10.16 -1.74
C ILE A 383 -34.09 11.08 -2.08
N VAL A 384 -35.07 10.59 -2.83
CA VAL A 384 -36.28 11.39 -3.18
C VAL A 384 -37.07 11.75 -1.91
N SER A 385 -37.20 10.80 -0.96
CA SER A 385 -37.86 11.08 0.32
C SER A 385 -37.14 12.18 1.11
N GLU A 386 -35.79 12.09 1.17
CA GLU A 386 -34.98 13.09 1.86
C GLU A 386 -35.05 14.47 1.17
N LEU A 387 -35.06 14.52 -0.16
CA LEU A 387 -35.24 15.76 -0.94
C LEU A 387 -36.60 16.40 -0.71
N HIS A 388 -37.66 15.59 -0.63
CA HIS A 388 -39.02 16.09 -0.29
C HIS A 388 -39.02 16.68 1.12
N GLY A 389 -38.34 16.06 2.10
CA GLY A 389 -38.16 16.61 3.44
C GLY A 389 -37.45 17.97 3.45
N LEU A 390 -36.64 18.26 2.45
CA LEU A 390 -35.93 19.53 2.25
C LEU A 390 -36.67 20.50 1.33
N TYR A 391 -37.99 20.33 1.18
CA TYR A 391 -38.85 21.17 0.36
C TYR A 391 -38.47 21.17 -1.14
N MET A 392 -38.03 20.05 -1.66
CA MET A 392 -37.80 19.79 -3.08
C MET A 392 -38.84 18.78 -3.59
N GLU A 393 -40.14 19.12 -3.46
CA GLU A 393 -41.28 18.23 -3.72
C GLU A 393 -41.35 17.70 -5.17
N ASN A 394 -40.75 18.40 -6.13
CA ASN A 394 -40.74 18.00 -7.54
C ASN A 394 -39.45 17.26 -7.94
N ALA A 395 -38.53 17.03 -6.99
CA ALA A 395 -37.28 16.37 -7.28
C ALA A 395 -37.51 14.92 -7.70
N GLN A 396 -36.82 14.52 -8.75
CA GLN A 396 -36.71 13.14 -9.22
C GLN A 396 -35.26 12.75 -9.25
N PHE A 397 -34.93 11.57 -8.77
CA PHE A 397 -33.57 11.02 -8.76
C PHE A 397 -33.59 9.65 -9.41
N ALA A 398 -32.59 9.36 -10.23
CA ALA A 398 -32.43 8.05 -10.87
C ALA A 398 -30.95 7.67 -10.96
N ILE A 399 -30.68 6.41 -10.79
CA ILE A 399 -29.35 5.82 -10.95
C ILE A 399 -29.33 5.06 -12.28
N GLN A 400 -28.58 5.58 -13.25
CA GLN A 400 -28.46 4.96 -14.56
C GLN A 400 -27.30 3.97 -14.57
N PHE A 401 -27.55 2.82 -15.20
CA PHE A 401 -26.58 1.75 -15.37
C PHE A 401 -26.29 1.56 -16.85
N GLU A 402 -25.02 1.63 -17.20
CA GLU A 402 -24.51 1.13 -18.47
C GLU A 402 -23.67 -0.11 -18.21
N THR A 403 -23.71 -1.08 -19.12
CA THR A 403 -22.87 -2.28 -19.02
C THR A 403 -21.64 -2.06 -19.86
N SER A 404 -20.47 -2.27 -19.30
CA SER A 404 -19.19 -2.18 -20.00
C SER A 404 -19.04 -3.30 -21.04
N ASP A 405 -18.26 -3.07 -22.09
CA ASP A 405 -17.95 -4.08 -23.11
C ASP A 405 -17.10 -5.26 -22.59
N GLY A 406 -16.63 -5.18 -21.34
CA GLY A 406 -15.81 -6.21 -20.72
C GLY A 406 -15.77 -6.06 -19.20
N LEU A 407 -15.01 -6.97 -18.56
CA LEU A 407 -14.79 -6.91 -17.13
C LEU A 407 -13.90 -5.72 -16.77
N LEU A 408 -14.35 -4.93 -15.81
CA LEU A 408 -13.61 -3.86 -15.15
C LEU A 408 -13.12 -4.36 -13.78
N GLU A 409 -12.22 -3.63 -13.16
CA GLU A 409 -11.78 -3.90 -11.79
C GLU A 409 -12.95 -3.91 -10.78
N THR A 410 -14.00 -3.13 -11.06
CA THR A 410 -15.20 -2.99 -10.22
C THR A 410 -16.41 -3.82 -10.71
N GLY A 411 -16.25 -4.72 -11.66
CA GLY A 411 -17.36 -5.50 -12.23
C GLY A 411 -17.68 -5.16 -13.68
N ILE A 412 -18.96 -5.09 -14.00
CA ILE A 412 -19.47 -4.80 -15.36
C ILE A 412 -20.30 -3.52 -15.44
N ASP A 413 -20.59 -2.87 -14.30
CA ASP A 413 -21.47 -1.72 -14.26
C ASP A 413 -20.69 -0.41 -14.36
N LEU A 414 -21.19 0.49 -15.17
CA LEU A 414 -20.91 1.92 -15.14
C LEU A 414 -22.15 2.60 -14.58
N VAL A 415 -21.99 3.39 -13.53
CA VAL A 415 -23.09 3.99 -12.77
C VAL A 415 -22.99 5.50 -12.79
N GLU A 416 -24.08 6.16 -13.14
CA GLU A 416 -24.17 7.61 -13.13
C GLU A 416 -25.48 8.07 -12.46
N PHE A 417 -25.39 9.09 -11.59
CA PHE A 417 -26.52 9.66 -10.88
C PHE A 417 -27.14 10.78 -11.69
N TYR A 418 -28.46 10.72 -11.83
CA TYR A 418 -29.27 11.68 -12.54
C TYR A 418 -30.30 12.31 -11.63
N ILE A 419 -30.58 13.58 -11.83
CA ILE A 419 -31.59 14.32 -11.06
C ILE A 419 -32.35 15.31 -11.93
N SER A 420 -33.57 15.57 -11.54
CA SER A 420 -34.38 16.72 -11.98
C SER A 420 -34.94 17.40 -10.73
N THR A 421 -34.76 18.71 -10.61
CA THR A 421 -35.24 19.50 -9.46
C THR A 421 -36.56 20.16 -9.69
N ASN A 422 -36.97 20.29 -10.95
CA ASN A 422 -38.19 21.03 -11.37
C ASN A 422 -39.18 20.15 -12.12
N LYS A 423 -40.43 20.39 -11.89
CA LYS A 423 -41.49 19.66 -12.58
C LYS A 423 -41.46 19.92 -14.10
N GLY A 424 -41.37 18.84 -14.88
CA GLY A 424 -41.38 18.90 -16.35
C GLY A 424 -39.99 19.07 -16.98
N GLU A 425 -38.92 19.16 -16.18
CA GLU A 425 -37.57 19.09 -16.69
C GLU A 425 -37.11 17.61 -16.83
N PRO A 426 -36.32 17.31 -17.86
CA PRO A 426 -35.75 15.98 -17.99
C PRO A 426 -34.67 15.72 -16.90
N LEU A 427 -34.49 14.47 -16.56
CA LEU A 427 -33.36 14.04 -15.74
C LEU A 427 -32.04 14.41 -16.43
N LYS A 428 -31.11 14.96 -15.68
CA LYS A 428 -29.79 15.38 -16.14
C LYS A 428 -28.72 14.78 -15.19
N PRO A 429 -27.50 14.50 -15.67
CA PRO A 429 -26.40 14.13 -14.80
C PRO A 429 -26.26 15.08 -13.61
N LEU A 430 -26.03 14.53 -12.44
CA LEU A 430 -25.81 15.29 -11.20
C LEU A 430 -24.69 16.32 -11.36
N SER A 431 -23.65 15.96 -12.12
CA SER A 431 -22.52 16.81 -12.49
C SER A 431 -22.90 18.11 -13.23
N LYS A 432 -24.09 18.19 -13.80
CA LYS A 432 -24.58 19.35 -14.57
C LYS A 432 -25.52 20.29 -13.79
N ILE A 433 -25.64 20.12 -12.48
CA ILE A 433 -26.41 21.04 -11.64
C ILE A 433 -25.62 22.34 -11.45
N VAL A 434 -26.30 23.46 -11.68
CA VAL A 434 -25.69 24.80 -11.66
C VAL A 434 -26.04 25.60 -10.41
N SER A 435 -27.13 25.27 -9.71
CA SER A 435 -27.63 26.02 -8.56
C SER A 435 -26.96 25.59 -7.25
N GLY A 436 -26.19 26.49 -6.63
CA GLY A 436 -25.49 26.20 -5.36
C GLY A 436 -26.44 25.76 -4.22
N GLY A 437 -27.56 26.46 -4.04
CA GLY A 437 -28.53 26.13 -2.99
C GLY A 437 -29.29 24.82 -3.22
N GLU A 438 -29.53 24.41 -4.48
CA GLU A 438 -30.09 23.10 -4.79
C GLU A 438 -29.05 21.99 -4.52
N LEU A 439 -27.84 22.23 -4.96
CA LEU A 439 -26.74 21.28 -4.78
C LEU A 439 -26.46 21.04 -3.28
N SER A 440 -26.41 22.08 -2.45
CA SER A 440 -26.26 21.95 -1.00
C SER A 440 -27.34 21.08 -0.37
N ARG A 441 -28.62 21.25 -0.78
CA ARG A 441 -29.72 20.42 -0.28
C ARG A 441 -29.63 18.98 -0.75
N ILE A 442 -29.23 18.75 -2.00
CA ILE A 442 -29.00 17.40 -2.53
C ILE A 442 -27.87 16.71 -1.76
N THR A 443 -26.75 17.42 -1.55
CA THR A 443 -25.64 16.94 -0.75
C THR A 443 -26.07 16.57 0.67
N LEU A 444 -26.83 17.43 1.32
CA LEU A 444 -27.36 17.17 2.66
C LEU A 444 -28.30 15.96 2.70
N ALA A 445 -29.19 15.81 1.71
CA ALA A 445 -30.07 14.65 1.58
C ALA A 445 -29.26 13.36 1.43
N MET A 446 -28.29 13.35 0.53
CA MET A 446 -27.43 12.18 0.33
C MET A 446 -26.60 11.86 1.58
N LYS A 447 -26.02 12.88 2.23
CA LYS A 447 -25.27 12.68 3.47
C LYS A 447 -26.13 12.13 4.61
N SER A 448 -27.39 12.51 4.71
CA SER A 448 -28.28 11.95 5.73
C SER A 448 -28.52 10.43 5.56
N ILE A 449 -28.31 9.90 4.36
CA ILE A 449 -28.40 8.47 4.05
C ILE A 449 -27.06 7.80 4.27
N PHE A 450 -25.99 8.32 3.64
CA PHE A 450 -24.69 7.69 3.62
C PHE A 450 -23.95 7.72 4.96
N THR A 451 -24.15 8.75 5.80
CA THR A 451 -23.47 8.86 7.10
C THR A 451 -23.71 7.66 8.01
N LYS A 452 -24.85 6.96 7.84
CA LYS A 452 -25.16 5.76 8.63
C LYS A 452 -24.26 4.57 8.31
N GLU A 453 -23.76 4.52 7.08
CA GLU A 453 -22.93 3.43 6.54
C GLU A 453 -21.44 3.83 6.49
N GLN A 454 -21.16 5.13 6.54
CA GLN A 454 -19.80 5.67 6.44
C GLN A 454 -19.05 5.63 7.78
N LEU A 455 -17.75 5.38 7.72
CA LEU A 455 -16.85 5.37 8.88
C LEU A 455 -16.41 6.77 9.32
N VAL A 456 -16.92 7.83 8.68
CA VAL A 456 -16.52 9.21 8.96
C VAL A 456 -17.06 9.66 10.30
N GLY A 457 -16.16 10.10 11.18
CA GLY A 457 -16.53 10.50 12.54
C GLY A 457 -17.02 11.93 12.67
N THR A 458 -16.49 12.86 11.87
CA THR A 458 -16.81 14.28 11.92
C THR A 458 -17.20 14.82 10.56
N ILE A 459 -18.33 15.51 10.48
CA ILE A 459 -18.81 16.18 9.26
C ILE A 459 -18.87 17.68 9.52
N ILE A 460 -18.29 18.47 8.62
CA ILE A 460 -18.28 19.92 8.70
C ILE A 460 -19.16 20.49 7.59
N PHE A 461 -20.15 21.32 7.96
CA PHE A 461 -21.00 22.04 7.02
C PHE A 461 -20.65 23.53 7.02
N ASP A 462 -20.09 24.00 5.90
CA ASP A 462 -19.82 25.42 5.68
C ASP A 462 -20.78 26.02 4.66
N GLU A 463 -21.53 27.03 5.09
CA GLU A 463 -22.47 27.80 4.25
C GLU A 463 -23.50 26.94 3.46
N VAL A 464 -23.84 25.73 3.96
CA VAL A 464 -24.86 24.87 3.34
C VAL A 464 -26.26 25.50 3.38
N ASP A 465 -26.44 26.49 4.23
CA ASP A 465 -27.64 27.27 4.45
C ASP A 465 -27.71 28.54 3.58
N THR A 466 -26.79 28.71 2.62
CA THR A 466 -26.78 29.89 1.73
C THR A 466 -27.97 29.89 0.78
N GLY A 467 -28.68 31.03 0.73
CA GLY A 467 -29.80 31.24 -0.19
C GLY A 467 -31.14 30.61 0.23
N VAL A 468 -31.21 30.12 1.48
CA VAL A 468 -32.45 29.56 2.05
C VAL A 468 -32.98 30.40 3.22
N SER A 469 -34.24 30.26 3.56
CA SER A 469 -34.89 30.98 4.68
C SER A 469 -36.14 30.24 5.17
N GLY A 470 -36.62 30.65 6.33
CA GLY A 470 -37.90 30.19 6.88
C GLY A 470 -37.98 28.68 7.06
N ARG A 471 -39.00 28.04 6.50
CA ARG A 471 -39.24 26.59 6.69
C ARG A 471 -38.14 25.70 6.10
N VAL A 472 -37.52 26.11 5.01
CA VAL A 472 -36.39 25.35 4.39
C VAL A 472 -35.19 25.36 5.31
N ALA A 473 -34.86 26.50 5.91
CA ALA A 473 -33.79 26.61 6.89
C ALA A 473 -34.01 25.70 8.12
N GLN A 474 -35.27 25.63 8.59
CA GLN A 474 -35.64 24.74 9.70
C GLN A 474 -35.46 23.24 9.33
N ALA A 475 -35.85 22.86 8.09
CA ALA A 475 -35.69 21.51 7.61
C ALA A 475 -34.17 21.11 7.48
N ILE A 476 -33.37 22.03 6.94
CA ILE A 476 -31.90 21.85 6.89
C ILE A 476 -31.34 21.67 8.28
N ALA A 477 -31.71 22.52 9.22
CA ALA A 477 -31.25 22.47 10.61
C ALA A 477 -31.63 21.15 11.29
N SER A 478 -32.89 20.70 11.13
CA SER A 478 -33.35 19.40 11.63
C SER A 478 -32.57 18.25 11.02
N LYS A 479 -32.25 18.30 9.72
CA LYS A 479 -31.51 17.26 9.05
C LYS A 479 -30.04 17.23 9.51
N MET A 480 -29.40 18.37 9.72
CA MET A 480 -28.04 18.44 10.28
C MET A 480 -28.00 17.83 11.70
N HIS A 481 -28.99 18.14 12.54
CA HIS A 481 -29.08 17.54 13.86
C HIS A 481 -29.34 16.02 13.78
N TYR A 482 -30.17 15.56 12.85
CA TYR A 482 -30.38 14.13 12.65
C TYR A 482 -29.07 13.41 12.25
N ILE A 483 -28.24 14.02 11.39
CA ILE A 483 -26.91 13.51 11.05
C ILE A 483 -26.01 13.46 12.31
N SER A 484 -26.15 14.43 13.20
CA SER A 484 -25.31 14.50 14.41
C SER A 484 -25.53 13.35 15.40
N GLU A 485 -26.62 12.58 15.25
CA GLU A 485 -26.85 11.35 15.99
C GLU A 485 -25.89 10.21 15.57
N TYR A 486 -25.40 10.25 14.33
CA TYR A 486 -24.53 9.22 13.76
C TYR A 486 -23.07 9.65 13.68
N ALA A 487 -22.80 10.93 13.42
CA ALA A 487 -21.46 11.52 13.33
C ALA A 487 -21.43 12.85 14.10
N GLN A 488 -20.27 13.33 14.51
CA GLN A 488 -20.12 14.69 15.03
C GLN A 488 -20.35 15.69 13.89
N VAL A 489 -21.18 16.70 14.12
CA VAL A 489 -21.47 17.75 13.13
C VAL A 489 -20.93 19.08 13.62
N LEU A 490 -20.09 19.72 12.80
CA LEU A 490 -19.69 21.12 12.97
C LEU A 490 -20.34 21.96 11.87
N SER A 491 -21.04 23.01 12.20
CA SER A 491 -21.71 23.86 11.20
C SER A 491 -21.39 25.33 11.40
N ILE A 492 -21.01 25.99 10.31
CA ILE A 492 -20.93 27.45 10.25
C ILE A 492 -22.22 27.97 9.64
N THR A 493 -22.90 28.87 10.34
CA THR A 493 -24.17 29.40 9.89
C THR A 493 -24.34 30.89 10.20
N HIS A 494 -25.19 31.51 9.41
CA HIS A 494 -25.75 32.83 9.68
C HIS A 494 -27.26 32.78 9.97
N LEU A 495 -27.85 31.56 9.96
CA LEU A 495 -29.30 31.36 10.13
C LEU A 495 -29.62 31.01 11.58
N PRO A 496 -30.56 31.74 12.22
CA PRO A 496 -31.00 31.47 13.58
C PRO A 496 -31.64 30.08 13.73
N GLN A 497 -32.25 29.53 12.67
CA GLN A 497 -32.83 28.19 12.67
C GLN A 497 -31.77 27.10 12.86
N VAL A 498 -30.62 27.23 12.22
CA VAL A 498 -29.51 26.28 12.36
C VAL A 498 -28.85 26.45 13.72
N ALA A 499 -28.59 27.69 14.14
CA ALA A 499 -27.99 27.99 15.45
C ALA A 499 -28.87 27.49 16.62
N SER A 500 -30.19 27.54 16.48
CA SER A 500 -31.09 27.05 17.52
C SER A 500 -31.08 25.53 17.70
N MET A 501 -30.69 24.77 16.67
CA MET A 501 -30.59 23.31 16.70
C MET A 501 -29.25 22.81 17.30
N ALA A 502 -28.31 23.68 17.57
CA ALA A 502 -27.01 23.28 18.13
C ALA A 502 -27.14 22.59 19.50
N ASP A 503 -26.31 21.61 19.79
CA ASP A 503 -26.07 21.09 21.13
C ASP A 503 -25.04 21.96 21.83
N THR A 504 -23.97 22.31 21.13
CA THR A 504 -22.99 23.29 21.58
C THR A 504 -22.98 24.49 20.63
N HIS A 505 -23.12 25.71 21.18
CA HIS A 505 -23.11 26.94 20.40
C HIS A 505 -21.86 27.75 20.74
N ILE A 506 -21.03 28.02 19.75
CA ILE A 506 -19.78 28.78 19.88
C ILE A 506 -19.92 30.08 19.11
N HIS A 507 -19.73 31.21 19.80
CA HIS A 507 -19.68 32.52 19.17
C HIS A 507 -18.25 32.95 18.89
N ILE A 508 -18.04 33.45 17.67
CA ILE A 508 -16.74 33.93 17.19
C ILE A 508 -16.82 35.44 17.04
N GLU A 509 -16.04 36.14 17.84
CA GLU A 509 -16.03 37.60 17.90
C GLU A 509 -14.63 38.14 17.54
N LYS A 510 -14.64 39.28 16.85
CA LYS A 510 -13.44 40.09 16.66
C LYS A 510 -13.34 41.12 17.76
N VAL A 511 -12.22 41.14 18.44
CA VAL A 511 -11.92 42.15 19.42
C VAL A 511 -10.72 42.98 18.91
N GLU A 512 -10.89 44.29 18.87
CA GLU A 512 -9.81 45.21 18.53
C GLU A 512 -9.06 45.62 19.79
N GLU A 513 -7.78 45.29 19.86
CA GLU A 513 -6.90 45.66 20.98
C GLU A 513 -5.72 46.45 20.44
N GLY A 514 -5.80 47.79 20.56
CA GLY A 514 -4.84 48.71 19.99
C GLY A 514 -4.91 48.78 18.46
N GLU A 515 -3.79 48.45 17.78
CA GLU A 515 -3.70 48.44 16.32
C GLU A 515 -3.92 47.03 15.74
N ARG A 516 -4.25 46.02 16.57
CA ARG A 516 -4.38 44.63 16.14
C ARG A 516 -5.77 44.08 16.43
N THR A 517 -6.19 43.15 15.60
CA THR A 517 -7.45 42.43 15.77
C THR A 517 -7.16 41.01 16.25
N HIS A 518 -7.90 40.56 17.26
CA HIS A 518 -7.86 39.22 17.81
C HIS A 518 -9.19 38.52 17.60
N THR A 519 -9.18 37.24 17.36
CA THR A 519 -10.38 36.40 17.31
C THR A 519 -10.55 35.68 18.64
N ILE A 520 -11.71 35.79 19.26
CA ILE A 520 -12.06 35.10 20.50
C ILE A 520 -13.20 34.13 20.21
N LEU A 521 -13.10 32.91 20.79
CA LEU A 521 -14.20 31.94 20.79
C LEU A 521 -14.81 31.88 22.19
N LYS A 522 -16.14 31.96 22.25
CA LYS A 522 -16.92 31.85 23.47
C LYS A 522 -17.95 30.72 23.31
N VAL A 523 -17.84 29.68 24.13
CA VAL A 523 -18.92 28.70 24.27
C VAL A 523 -20.07 29.41 25.01
N MET A 524 -21.26 29.42 24.43
CA MET A 524 -22.41 30.15 24.92
C MET A 524 -23.20 29.31 25.93
N ASP A 525 -23.59 29.94 27.02
CA ASP A 525 -24.61 29.40 27.91
C ASP A 525 -26.04 29.65 27.36
N GLU A 526 -27.08 29.16 28.00
CA GLU A 526 -28.45 29.30 27.52
C GLU A 526 -28.92 30.76 27.41
N ALA A 527 -28.43 31.66 28.28
CA ALA A 527 -28.78 33.07 28.24
C ALA A 527 -28.08 33.78 27.06
N ASP A 528 -26.78 33.60 26.95
CA ASP A 528 -25.95 34.09 25.83
C ASP A 528 -26.53 33.61 24.48
N ARG A 529 -26.88 32.31 24.41
CA ARG A 529 -27.45 31.69 23.23
C ARG A 529 -28.81 32.30 22.83
N THR A 530 -29.66 32.57 23.80
CA THR A 530 -30.95 33.23 23.55
C THR A 530 -30.73 34.64 23.01
N GLU A 531 -29.78 35.38 23.53
CA GLU A 531 -29.46 36.73 23.10
C GLU A 531 -28.86 36.75 21.69
N GLU A 532 -27.97 35.82 21.38
CA GLU A 532 -27.35 35.69 20.04
C GLU A 532 -28.38 35.32 18.97
N ILE A 533 -29.27 34.37 19.26
CA ILE A 533 -30.36 34.01 18.34
C ILE A 533 -31.29 35.20 18.15
N ALA A 534 -31.60 35.99 19.20
CA ALA A 534 -32.38 37.21 19.08
C ALA A 534 -31.67 38.25 18.19
N ARG A 535 -30.35 38.39 18.31
CA ARG A 535 -29.51 39.23 17.46
C ARG A 535 -29.55 38.79 15.99
N MET A 536 -29.43 37.48 15.75
CA MET A 536 -29.53 36.91 14.40
C MET A 536 -30.90 37.12 13.75
N LEU A 537 -31.97 37.15 14.56
CA LEU A 537 -33.33 37.40 14.10
C LEU A 537 -33.59 38.88 13.77
N SER A 538 -33.04 39.82 14.56
CA SER A 538 -33.36 41.24 14.49
C SER A 538 -32.27 42.16 13.92
N GLY A 539 -31.06 41.64 13.76
CA GLY A 539 -29.89 42.46 13.45
C GLY A 539 -29.35 43.19 14.69
N THR A 540 -29.10 44.47 14.59
CA THR A 540 -28.37 45.25 15.62
C THR A 540 -29.19 45.59 16.88
N THR A 541 -30.52 45.58 16.81
CA THR A 541 -31.35 46.02 17.95
C THR A 541 -32.17 44.87 18.50
N ILE A 542 -31.82 44.39 19.67
CA ILE A 542 -32.57 43.34 20.39
C ILE A 542 -33.75 44.00 21.12
N THR A 543 -34.97 43.53 20.86
CA THR A 543 -36.21 43.96 21.52
C THR A 543 -36.75 42.84 22.39
N ALA A 544 -37.66 43.16 23.33
CA ALA A 544 -38.34 42.15 24.13
C ALA A 544 -39.06 41.09 23.28
N LEU A 545 -39.65 41.51 22.15
CA LEU A 545 -40.31 40.61 21.19
C LEU A 545 -39.33 39.67 20.50
N THR A 546 -38.14 40.15 20.08
CA THR A 546 -37.16 39.31 19.45
C THR A 546 -36.54 38.31 20.40
N LEU A 547 -36.41 38.65 21.70
CA LEU A 547 -36.02 37.69 22.74
C LEU A 547 -37.11 36.63 22.97
N GLU A 548 -38.38 36.98 22.93
CA GLU A 548 -39.47 36.01 23.01
C GLU A 548 -39.51 35.07 21.80
N ASN A 549 -39.34 35.59 20.60
CA ASN A 549 -39.23 34.80 19.39
C ASN A 549 -38.00 33.86 19.40
N ALA A 550 -36.88 34.29 19.95
CA ALA A 550 -35.68 33.45 20.09
C ALA A 550 -35.94 32.28 21.07
N LYS A 551 -36.64 32.55 22.20
CA LYS A 551 -37.03 31.50 23.14
C LYS A 551 -37.98 30.48 22.51
N GLU A 552 -39.00 30.98 21.75
CA GLU A 552 -39.92 30.10 21.03
C GLU A 552 -39.18 29.23 20.01
N LEU A 553 -38.26 29.81 19.24
CA LEU A 553 -37.44 29.05 18.30
C LEU A 553 -36.60 27.98 18.97
N LEU A 554 -35.98 28.26 20.11
CA LEU A 554 -35.23 27.28 20.91
C LEU A 554 -36.15 26.16 21.44
N GLN A 555 -37.37 26.47 21.87
CA GLN A 555 -38.33 25.46 22.31
C GLN A 555 -38.75 24.52 21.18
N ILE A 556 -39.07 25.09 20.00
CA ILE A 556 -39.38 24.31 18.81
C ILE A 556 -38.21 23.41 18.41
N SER A 557 -36.99 23.95 18.43
CA SER A 557 -35.78 23.18 18.14
C SER A 557 -35.55 22.04 19.08
N ASN A 558 -35.77 22.24 20.37
CA ASN A 558 -35.65 21.18 21.41
C ASN A 558 -36.69 20.06 21.20
N ALA A 559 -37.91 20.38 20.77
CA ALA A 559 -38.91 19.36 20.42
C ALA A 559 -38.48 18.53 19.19
N ILE A 560 -37.98 19.20 18.16
CA ILE A 560 -37.47 18.52 16.95
C ILE A 560 -36.26 17.62 17.27
N LYS A 561 -35.37 18.06 18.15
CA LYS A 561 -34.24 17.23 18.61
C LYS A 561 -34.71 15.93 19.24
N GLN A 562 -35.69 15.99 20.17
CA GLN A 562 -36.25 14.79 20.79
C GLN A 562 -36.90 13.83 19.77
N GLU A 563 -37.51 14.36 18.71
CA GLU A 563 -38.05 13.53 17.63
C GLU A 563 -36.91 12.86 16.84
N ASN A 564 -35.85 13.58 16.53
CA ASN A 564 -34.68 13.05 15.82
C ASN A 564 -33.98 11.96 16.65
N ASP A 565 -33.77 12.19 17.95
CA ASP A 565 -33.17 11.22 18.87
C ASP A 565 -33.98 9.92 18.91
N THR A 566 -35.30 10.03 19.05
CA THR A 566 -36.23 8.89 19.07
C THR A 566 -36.19 8.11 17.74
N ARG A 567 -36.14 8.82 16.63
CA ARG A 567 -36.03 8.22 15.29
C ARG A 567 -34.70 7.47 15.13
N ALA A 568 -33.57 8.09 15.49
CA ALA A 568 -32.26 7.48 15.42
C ALA A 568 -32.12 6.24 16.31
N GLU A 569 -32.71 6.27 17.53
CA GLU A 569 -32.78 5.09 18.40
C GLU A 569 -33.60 3.94 17.81
N GLY A 570 -34.67 4.26 17.09
CA GLY A 570 -35.50 3.27 16.38
C GLY A 570 -34.79 2.60 15.23
N GLU A 571 -33.96 3.34 14.51
CA GLU A 571 -33.19 2.84 13.35
C GLU A 571 -31.94 2.03 13.77
N ARG A 572 -31.41 2.24 14.98
CA ARG A 572 -30.26 1.47 15.55
C ARG A 572 -30.68 0.09 16.09
N LYS A 573 -31.99 -0.15 16.33
CA LYS A 573 -32.57 -1.44 16.81
C LYS A 573 -32.97 -2.34 15.66
#